data_de3f9a9ac14a85e9396bb884af8c57cb
#
_entry.id   de3f9a9ac14a85e9396bb884af8c57cb
#
_cell.length_a   1.000
_cell.length_b   1.000
_cell.length_c   1.000
_cell.angle_alpha   90.00
_cell.angle_beta   90.00
_cell.angle_gamma   90.00
#
_symmetry.space_group_name_H-M   'P 1'
#
loop_
_entity.id
_entity.type
_entity.pdbx_description
1 polymer ?
#
loop_
_entity_poly.entity_id
_entity_poly.type
_entity_poly.pdbx_seq_one_letter_code
_entity_poly.pdbx_strand_id
1 'polypeptide(L)'
;MGEEMDRLETFKHWPKPHIVSPLALARAGLYYMNRDDYVQCAYCLGNLYNWTQGDNAMEEHRRHYPNCRFIKRVGNRYKCMKCVHAEVEVVFVPCLHIICCARCADKMTNCLVCREGIKSSFKVRFYHNNETVPGCIDQCDSV
;
A
#
# COMPACT_ATOMS: atom_id res chain seq x y z
N MET A 1 8.20 2.27 17.93
CA MET A 1 7.31 2.76 16.83
C MET A 1 7.75 2.33 15.43
N GLY A 2 8.83 1.61 15.31
CA GLY A 2 9.31 1.10 14.04
C GLY A 2 8.39 0.04 13.41
N GLU A 3 7.77 -0.80 14.21
CA GLU A 3 6.92 -1.87 13.74
C GLU A 3 5.45 -1.41 13.55
N GLU A 4 4.78 -2.00 12.55
CA GLU A 4 3.36 -1.69 12.26
C GLU A 4 2.44 -2.01 13.44
N MET A 5 2.70 -3.11 14.14
CA MET A 5 1.91 -3.53 15.29
C MET A 5 2.00 -2.54 16.45
N ASP A 6 3.20 -2.03 16.75
CA ASP A 6 3.39 -1.01 17.80
C ASP A 6 2.58 0.26 17.49
N ARG A 7 2.58 0.66 16.22
CA ARG A 7 1.78 1.83 15.78
C ARG A 7 0.28 1.55 15.90
N LEU A 8 -0.16 0.36 15.50
CA LEU A 8 -1.56 -0.02 15.56
C LEU A 8 -2.10 0.01 17.00
N GLU A 9 -1.30 -0.41 17.97
CA GLU A 9 -1.68 -0.39 19.38
C GLU A 9 -1.99 1.01 19.92
N THR A 10 -1.39 2.05 19.35
CA THR A 10 -1.66 3.43 19.76
C THR A 10 -3.09 3.87 19.48
N PHE A 11 -3.77 3.21 18.53
CA PHE A 11 -5.11 3.57 18.06
C PHE A 11 -6.26 3.01 18.89
N LYS A 12 -6.01 2.46 20.09
CA LYS A 12 -7.08 1.92 20.98
C LYS A 12 -8.21 2.90 21.27
N HIS A 13 -7.89 4.19 21.32
CA HIS A 13 -8.85 5.28 21.58
C HIS A 13 -8.99 6.22 20.37
N TRP A 14 -8.77 5.73 19.17
CA TRP A 14 -8.90 6.53 17.96
C TRP A 14 -10.33 7.03 17.75
N PRO A 15 -10.56 8.36 17.64
CA PRO A 15 -11.92 8.92 17.63
C PRO A 15 -12.66 8.75 16.31
N LYS A 16 -11.95 8.46 15.21
CA LYS A 16 -12.53 8.45 13.86
C LYS A 16 -12.35 7.12 13.09
N PRO A 17 -12.66 5.96 13.71
CA PRO A 17 -12.43 4.66 13.05
C PRO A 17 -13.30 4.45 11.80
N HIS A 18 -14.43 5.16 11.69
CA HIS A 18 -15.35 5.10 10.55
C HIS A 18 -14.88 5.98 9.37
N ILE A 19 -14.00 6.93 9.63
CA ILE A 19 -13.47 7.85 8.62
C ILE A 19 -12.18 7.30 8.04
N VAL A 20 -11.20 7.00 8.89
CA VAL A 20 -9.96 6.34 8.51
C VAL A 20 -9.64 5.24 9.52
N SER A 21 -9.46 4.02 9.04
CA SER A 21 -9.21 2.88 9.93
C SER A 21 -7.84 2.96 10.61
N PRO A 22 -7.73 2.53 11.87
CA PRO A 22 -6.46 2.40 12.57
C PRO A 22 -5.40 1.64 11.78
N LEU A 23 -5.81 0.55 11.14
CA LEU A 23 -4.91 -0.28 10.34
C LEU A 23 -4.34 0.47 9.13
N ALA A 24 -5.17 1.25 8.42
CA ALA A 24 -4.72 2.07 7.30
C ALA A 24 -3.70 3.13 7.75
N LEU A 25 -3.95 3.78 8.88
CA LEU A 25 -3.03 4.75 9.48
C LEU A 25 -1.70 4.10 9.89
N ALA A 26 -1.74 2.97 10.60
CA ALA A 26 -0.53 2.25 11.02
C ALA A 26 0.29 1.77 9.82
N ARG A 27 -0.36 1.28 8.75
CA ARG A 27 0.28 0.90 7.49
C ARG A 27 0.91 2.07 6.75
N ALA A 28 0.34 3.26 6.89
CA ALA A 28 0.92 4.48 6.35
C ALA A 28 2.10 5.03 7.17
N GLY A 29 2.57 4.29 8.17
CA GLY A 29 3.69 4.68 9.03
C GLY A 29 3.30 5.67 10.14
N LEU A 30 2.01 5.84 10.38
CA LEU A 30 1.44 6.80 11.33
C LEU A 30 1.08 6.13 12.64
N TYR A 31 1.18 6.86 13.74
CA TYR A 31 0.70 6.46 15.05
C TYR A 31 -0.13 7.58 15.69
N TYR A 32 -1.04 7.20 16.58
CA TYR A 32 -1.97 8.13 17.21
C TYR A 32 -1.30 8.88 18.38
N MET A 33 -1.47 10.20 18.40
CA MET A 33 -0.91 11.08 19.44
C MET A 33 -1.76 11.17 20.71
N ASN A 34 -2.87 10.42 20.79
CA ASN A 34 -3.86 10.50 21.88
C ASN A 34 -4.41 11.92 22.12
N ARG A 35 -4.52 12.69 21.06
CA ARG A 35 -5.05 14.04 21.07
C ARG A 35 -5.88 14.27 19.81
N ASP A 36 -7.15 14.62 19.99
CA ASP A 36 -8.09 14.86 18.88
C ASP A 36 -7.98 13.78 17.78
N ASP A 37 -7.75 14.16 16.54
CA ASP A 37 -7.46 13.24 15.44
C ASP A 37 -6.02 13.36 14.91
N TYR A 38 -5.10 13.78 15.78
CA TYR A 38 -3.69 13.94 15.43
C TYR A 38 -2.96 12.61 15.36
N VAL A 39 -2.33 12.37 14.23
CA VAL A 39 -1.39 11.27 14.03
C VAL A 39 -0.03 11.80 13.61
N GLN A 40 1.03 11.09 13.94
CA GLN A 40 2.39 11.45 13.59
C GLN A 40 3.08 10.31 12.86
N CYS A 41 3.90 10.64 11.87
CA CYS A 41 4.73 9.65 11.21
C CYS A 41 5.94 9.27 12.07
N ALA A 42 6.16 7.98 12.26
CA ALA A 42 7.29 7.45 13.02
C ALA A 42 8.66 7.70 12.35
N TYR A 43 8.68 8.10 11.10
CA TYR A 43 9.90 8.24 10.30
C TYR A 43 10.28 9.68 9.97
N CYS A 44 9.32 10.52 9.60
CA CYS A 44 9.57 11.93 9.30
C CYS A 44 9.09 12.89 10.38
N LEU A 45 8.38 12.37 11.40
CA LEU A 45 7.78 13.12 12.51
C LEU A 45 6.74 14.16 12.07
N GLY A 46 6.29 14.10 10.83
CA GLY A 46 5.22 14.94 10.31
C GLY A 46 3.87 14.60 10.94
N ASN A 47 3.06 15.60 11.22
CA ASN A 47 1.74 15.46 11.82
C ASN A 47 0.64 15.62 10.77
N LEU A 48 -0.37 14.76 10.87
CA LEU A 48 -1.60 14.83 10.06
C LEU A 48 -2.80 14.87 10.99
N TYR A 49 -3.80 15.65 10.63
CA TYR A 49 -5.02 15.88 11.41
C TYR A 49 -6.14 16.38 10.50
N ASN A 50 -7.34 16.58 11.03
CA ASN A 50 -8.55 16.96 10.29
C ASN A 50 -8.99 15.91 9.27
N TRP A 51 -9.00 14.65 9.70
CA TRP A 51 -9.43 13.54 8.87
C TRP A 51 -10.91 13.63 8.50
N THR A 52 -11.21 13.49 7.22
CA THR A 52 -12.56 13.56 6.64
C THR A 52 -12.90 12.31 5.84
N GLN A 53 -14.19 12.14 5.59
CA GLN A 53 -14.66 10.99 4.82
C GLN A 53 -14.02 10.96 3.42
N GLY A 54 -13.46 9.82 3.06
CA GLY A 54 -12.78 9.61 1.78
C GLY A 54 -11.27 9.81 1.81
N ASP A 55 -10.71 10.30 2.93
CA ASP A 55 -9.27 10.44 3.06
C ASP A 55 -8.57 9.07 3.06
N ASN A 56 -7.46 9.01 2.33
CA ASN A 56 -6.57 7.85 2.31
C ASN A 56 -5.28 8.19 3.07
N ALA A 57 -4.99 7.41 4.12
CA ALA A 57 -3.86 7.68 5.01
C ALA A 57 -2.51 7.77 4.28
N MET A 58 -2.27 6.90 3.30
CA MET A 58 -1.02 6.90 2.53
C MET A 58 -0.93 8.09 1.58
N GLU A 59 -2.05 8.46 0.92
CA GLU A 59 -2.10 9.60 -0.01
C GLU A 59 -1.96 10.92 0.74
N GLU A 60 -2.62 11.10 1.88
CA GLU A 60 -2.48 12.29 2.72
C GLU A 60 -1.05 12.41 3.24
N HIS A 61 -0.44 11.31 3.68
CA HIS A 61 0.95 11.31 4.10
C HIS A 61 1.90 11.71 2.94
N ARG A 62 1.69 11.16 1.75
CA ARG A 62 2.46 11.49 0.55
C ARG A 62 2.30 12.95 0.14
N ARG A 63 1.07 13.47 0.17
CA ARG A 63 0.75 14.84 -0.22
C ARG A 63 1.43 15.86 0.68
N HIS A 64 1.37 15.66 1.99
CA HIS A 64 1.93 16.60 2.96
C HIS A 64 3.43 16.42 3.20
N TYR A 65 3.93 15.19 3.09
CA TYR A 65 5.33 14.85 3.37
C TYR A 65 5.97 14.01 2.26
N PRO A 66 6.07 14.56 1.03
CA PRO A 66 6.58 13.81 -0.14
C PRO A 66 8.03 13.35 0.03
N ASN A 67 8.81 14.02 0.88
CA ASN A 67 10.20 13.70 1.17
C ASN A 67 10.39 12.69 2.31
N CYS A 68 9.31 12.22 2.93
CA CYS A 68 9.38 11.20 3.96
C CYS A 68 10.08 9.94 3.42
N ARG A 69 11.10 9.47 4.13
CA ARG A 69 11.84 8.25 3.75
C ARG A 69 10.95 7.00 3.72
N PHE A 70 9.93 6.95 4.59
CA PHE A 70 8.95 5.87 4.58
C PHE A 70 8.10 5.91 3.31
N ILE A 71 7.56 7.08 2.96
CA ILE A 71 6.77 7.28 1.73
C ILE A 71 7.58 6.95 0.48
N LYS A 72 8.83 7.39 0.41
CA LYS A 72 9.72 7.05 -0.72
C LYS A 72 9.95 5.55 -0.83
N ARG A 73 10.17 4.88 0.30
CA ARG A 73 10.40 3.43 0.34
C ARG A 73 9.16 2.62 -0.03
N VAL A 74 8.01 2.97 0.53
CA VAL A 74 6.73 2.27 0.28
C VAL A 74 6.15 2.68 -1.07
N GLY A 75 6.23 3.96 -1.42
CA GLY A 75 5.76 4.49 -2.69
C GLY A 75 6.43 3.84 -3.89
N ASN A 76 7.72 3.56 -3.79
CA ASN A 76 8.47 2.83 -4.82
C ASN A 76 8.12 1.34 -4.89
N ARG A 77 7.66 0.75 -3.79
CA ARG A 77 7.28 -0.67 -3.74
C ARG A 77 6.11 -1.00 -4.66
N TYR A 78 5.21 -0.05 -4.86
CA TYR A 78 4.01 -0.22 -5.69
C TYR A 78 4.15 0.40 -7.09
N LYS A 79 5.29 0.97 -7.42
CA LYS A 79 5.55 1.52 -8.75
C LYS A 79 6.25 0.50 -9.65
N CYS A 80 5.83 0.46 -10.89
CA CYS A 80 6.45 -0.37 -11.90
C CYS A 80 7.96 -0.09 -11.99
N MET A 81 8.78 -1.11 -11.85
CA MET A 81 10.23 -0.98 -11.89
C MET A 81 10.76 -0.54 -13.27
N LYS A 82 9.98 -0.73 -14.32
CA LYS A 82 10.40 -0.40 -15.69
C LYS A 82 10.04 1.03 -16.10
N CYS A 83 8.78 1.44 -15.91
CA CYS A 83 8.35 2.79 -16.31
C CYS A 83 8.32 3.80 -15.16
N VAL A 84 8.33 3.36 -13.91
CA VAL A 84 8.31 4.18 -12.69
C VAL A 84 7.04 5.04 -12.51
N HIS A 85 6.13 5.05 -13.47
CA HIS A 85 4.92 5.87 -13.46
C HIS A 85 3.67 5.11 -13.00
N ALA A 86 3.44 3.95 -13.59
CA ALA A 86 2.27 3.12 -13.28
C ALA A 86 2.49 2.28 -12.02
N GLU A 87 1.41 1.83 -11.41
CA GLU A 87 1.46 0.89 -10.31
C GLU A 87 1.72 -0.54 -10.81
N VAL A 88 2.31 -1.37 -9.95
CA VAL A 88 2.47 -2.80 -10.24
C VAL A 88 1.11 -3.48 -10.23
N GLU A 89 0.84 -4.33 -11.19
CA GLU A 89 -0.43 -5.03 -11.30
C GLU A 89 -0.31 -6.44 -11.89
N VAL A 90 0.90 -6.92 -12.13
CA VAL A 90 1.12 -8.22 -12.77
C VAL A 90 2.07 -9.06 -11.94
N VAL A 91 1.67 -10.32 -11.66
CA VAL A 91 2.53 -11.35 -11.09
C VAL A 91 3.12 -12.20 -12.19
N PHE A 92 4.42 -12.46 -12.12
CA PHE A 92 5.13 -13.33 -13.06
C PHE A 92 5.21 -14.77 -12.53
N VAL A 93 5.07 -15.72 -13.43
CA VAL A 93 5.19 -17.14 -13.13
C VAL A 93 6.38 -17.70 -13.90
N PRO A 94 7.27 -18.49 -13.28
CA PRO A 94 7.15 -19.15 -11.97
C PRO A 94 7.66 -18.37 -10.77
N CYS A 95 8.35 -17.25 -10.95
CA CYS A 95 9.06 -16.58 -9.85
C CYS A 95 8.15 -15.81 -8.85
N LEU A 96 6.90 -15.56 -9.20
CA LEU A 96 5.88 -14.86 -8.40
C LEU A 96 6.23 -13.41 -8.02
N HIS A 97 7.18 -12.78 -8.66
CA HIS A 97 7.47 -11.37 -8.45
C HIS A 97 6.38 -10.48 -9.06
N ILE A 98 6.01 -9.44 -8.32
CA ILE A 98 5.05 -8.41 -8.73
C ILE A 98 5.81 -7.09 -8.80
N ILE A 99 6.27 -6.73 -9.97
CA ILE A 99 7.23 -5.62 -10.15
C ILE A 99 6.88 -4.67 -11.29
N CYS A 100 5.89 -5.03 -12.11
CA CYS A 100 5.56 -4.27 -13.31
C CYS A 100 4.06 -4.04 -13.48
N CYS A 101 3.72 -2.95 -14.19
CA CYS A 101 2.39 -2.75 -14.73
C CYS A 101 2.17 -3.65 -15.96
N ALA A 102 0.92 -3.85 -16.38
CA ALA A 102 0.57 -4.73 -17.50
C ALA A 102 1.28 -4.32 -18.79
N ARG A 103 1.30 -3.02 -19.13
CA ARG A 103 1.96 -2.53 -20.34
C ARG A 103 3.46 -2.84 -20.43
N CYS A 104 4.15 -2.78 -19.30
CA CYS A 104 5.57 -3.13 -19.24
C CYS A 104 5.78 -4.64 -19.23
N ALA A 105 4.93 -5.36 -18.54
CA ALA A 105 4.99 -6.82 -18.44
C ALA A 105 4.85 -7.51 -19.82
N ASP A 106 3.96 -7.01 -20.68
CA ASP A 106 3.74 -7.54 -22.03
C ASP A 106 4.99 -7.51 -22.94
N LYS A 107 5.94 -6.65 -22.60
CA LYS A 107 7.20 -6.47 -23.35
C LYS A 107 8.39 -7.16 -22.69
N MET A 108 8.15 -7.96 -21.64
CA MET A 108 9.21 -8.60 -20.86
C MET A 108 9.24 -10.10 -21.08
N THR A 109 10.44 -10.63 -21.23
CA THR A 109 10.70 -12.07 -21.33
C THR A 109 11.29 -12.65 -20.05
N ASN A 110 11.95 -11.82 -19.26
CA ASN A 110 12.61 -12.22 -18.02
C ASN A 110 12.27 -11.26 -16.88
N CYS A 111 12.18 -11.79 -15.66
CA CYS A 111 12.00 -10.99 -14.46
C CYS A 111 13.21 -10.09 -14.18
N LEU A 112 12.98 -8.82 -13.87
CA LEU A 112 14.08 -7.87 -13.57
C LEU A 112 14.77 -8.14 -12.23
N VAL A 113 14.11 -8.85 -11.32
CA VAL A 113 14.66 -9.13 -9.98
C VAL A 113 15.49 -10.40 -9.97
N CYS A 114 14.92 -11.53 -10.40
CA CYS A 114 15.60 -12.84 -10.36
C CYS A 114 16.10 -13.33 -11.71
N ARG A 115 15.84 -12.61 -12.80
CA ARG A 115 16.26 -12.94 -14.17
C ARG A 115 15.62 -14.20 -14.74
N GLU A 116 14.71 -14.83 -14.02
CA GLU A 116 14.02 -16.02 -14.49
C GLU A 116 13.12 -15.71 -15.69
N GLY A 117 13.05 -16.64 -16.64
CA GLY A 117 12.18 -16.52 -17.81
C GLY A 117 10.71 -16.53 -17.41
N ILE A 118 9.96 -15.56 -17.92
CA ILE A 118 8.53 -15.43 -17.66
C ILE A 118 7.78 -16.43 -18.55
N LYS A 119 7.16 -17.43 -17.96
CA LYS A 119 6.34 -18.43 -18.67
C LYS A 119 4.90 -17.96 -18.85
N SER A 120 4.38 -17.27 -17.85
CA SER A 120 3.05 -16.65 -17.88
C SER A 120 3.01 -15.48 -16.90
N SER A 121 1.97 -14.65 -17.05
CA SER A 121 1.74 -13.53 -16.17
C SER A 121 0.24 -13.34 -15.92
N PHE A 122 -0.11 -12.95 -14.72
CA PHE A 122 -1.50 -12.73 -14.32
C PHE A 122 -1.67 -11.35 -13.72
N LYS A 123 -2.76 -10.68 -14.08
CA LYS A 123 -3.13 -9.40 -13.50
C LYS A 123 -3.64 -9.62 -12.08
N VAL A 124 -3.06 -8.91 -11.12
CA VAL A 124 -3.47 -8.91 -9.71
C VAL A 124 -4.09 -7.56 -9.37
N ARG A 125 -5.07 -7.56 -8.49
CA ARG A 125 -5.65 -6.34 -7.94
C ARG A 125 -5.27 -6.23 -6.48
N PHE A 126 -4.66 -5.11 -6.13
CA PHE A 126 -4.44 -4.76 -4.73
C PHE A 126 -5.66 -3.99 -4.25
N TYR A 127 -6.41 -4.57 -3.33
CA TYR A 127 -7.48 -3.85 -2.65
C TYR A 127 -6.85 -3.00 -1.56
N HIS A 128 -6.86 -1.70 -1.77
CA HIS A 128 -6.63 -0.77 -0.67
C HIS A 128 -7.87 -0.82 0.22
N ASN A 129 -7.71 -1.15 1.48
CA ASN A 129 -8.77 -1.51 2.44
C ASN A 129 -9.72 -0.35 2.80
N ASN A 130 -10.40 0.24 1.82
CA ASN A 130 -11.54 1.12 2.06
C ASN A 130 -12.74 0.80 1.17
N GLU A 131 -12.69 -0.27 0.38
CA GLU A 131 -13.85 -0.74 -0.34
C GLU A 131 -14.28 -2.07 0.24
N THR A 132 -15.53 -2.13 0.68
CA THR A 132 -16.27 -3.37 0.92
C THR A 132 -16.08 -4.25 -0.30
N VAL A 133 -15.39 -5.36 -0.14
CA VAL A 133 -15.26 -6.39 -1.16
C VAL A 133 -16.68 -6.81 -1.55
N PRO A 134 -17.16 -6.53 -2.76
CA PRO A 134 -18.33 -7.23 -3.24
C PRO A 134 -17.89 -8.67 -3.42
N GLY A 135 -18.40 -9.53 -2.52
CA GLY A 135 -18.26 -10.97 -2.47
C GLY A 135 -17.12 -11.58 -3.30
N CYS A 136 -16.15 -12.18 -2.63
CA CYS A 136 -15.47 -13.33 -3.20
C CYS A 136 -16.55 -14.35 -3.50
N ILE A 137 -17.10 -14.31 -4.70
CA ILE A 137 -17.87 -15.41 -5.22
C ILE A 137 -16.85 -16.44 -5.66
N ASP A 138 -16.84 -17.53 -4.93
CA ASP A 138 -16.28 -18.80 -5.29
C ASP A 138 -16.19 -19.01 -6.80
N GLN A 139 -14.98 -18.99 -7.31
CA GLN A 139 -14.60 -19.81 -8.44
C GLN A 139 -13.14 -20.22 -8.24
N CYS A 140 -12.91 -20.95 -7.18
CA CYS A 140 -11.98 -22.05 -7.20
C CYS A 140 -12.74 -23.26 -7.74
N ASP A 141 -13.03 -23.23 -9.02
CA ASP A 141 -13.35 -24.44 -9.74
C ASP A 141 -12.08 -24.97 -10.38
N SER A 142 -11.56 -25.95 -9.68
CA SER A 142 -11.18 -27.28 -10.14
C SER A 142 -10.71 -27.39 -11.61
N VAL A 143 -9.44 -27.59 -11.76
CA VAL A 143 -8.93 -28.79 -12.46
C VAL A 143 -7.63 -29.23 -11.81
#